data_79673fe6bdf8f02af0763349e1a0c539
#
_entry.id   79673fe6bdf8f02af0763349e1a0c539
#
_cell.length_a   1.000
_cell.length_b   1.000
_cell.length_c   1.000
_cell.angle_alpha   90.00
_cell.angle_beta   90.00
_cell.angle_gamma   90.00
#
_symmetry.space_group_name_H-M   'P 1'
#
loop_
_entity.id
_entity.type
_entity.pdbx_description
1 polymer ?
#
loop_
_entity_poly.entity_id
_entity_poly.type
_entity_poly.pdbx_seq_one_letter_code
_entity_poly.pdbx_strand_id
1 'polypeptide(L)'
;MQEGCKVADLGSGNGAIGLGALSLGASEAILVEADQMALEIARRNAEEMGFADSIQIIQAMLGTDPVNIDYADLIISNPPWGRQSPKADRPFLDAILSSQKISHIMHSAEASHIEPLFEGEGWSVERYGEADFALPAEYSHHSRMRGKTRAAFWRLTPP
;
A
#
# COMPACT_ATOMS: atom_id res chain seq x y z
N MET A 1 -4.17 8.78 -11.74
CA MET A 1 -5.42 8.15 -11.23
C MET A 1 -6.57 8.78 -12.01
N GLN A 2 -7.52 7.99 -12.44
CA GLN A 2 -8.70 8.48 -13.16
C GLN A 2 -9.71 9.00 -12.12
N GLU A 3 -10.33 10.15 -12.37
CA GLU A 3 -11.34 10.71 -11.48
C GLU A 3 -12.51 9.74 -11.32
N GLY A 4 -13.01 9.57 -10.09
CA GLY A 4 -14.10 8.66 -9.77
C GLY A 4 -13.72 7.18 -9.67
N CYS A 5 -12.44 6.79 -9.80
CA CYS A 5 -12.03 5.40 -9.64
C CYS A 5 -12.17 4.92 -8.18
N LYS A 6 -12.37 3.61 -8.02
CA LYS A 6 -12.35 2.92 -6.73
C LYS A 6 -10.96 2.36 -6.48
N VAL A 7 -10.41 2.63 -5.31
CA VAL A 7 -9.03 2.28 -4.96
C VAL A 7 -9.02 1.27 -3.81
N ALA A 8 -8.29 0.17 -3.95
CA ALA A 8 -7.99 -0.72 -2.82
C ALA A 8 -6.60 -0.41 -2.26
N ASP A 9 -6.53 -0.09 -0.96
CA ASP A 9 -5.30 0.15 -0.21
C ASP A 9 -4.96 -1.10 0.61
N LEU A 10 -3.97 -1.85 0.13
CA LEU A 10 -3.55 -3.10 0.76
C LEU A 10 -2.49 -2.83 1.83
N GLY A 11 -2.83 -3.17 3.08
CA GLY A 11 -2.05 -2.79 4.25
C GLY A 11 -2.24 -1.31 4.58
N SER A 12 -3.49 -0.89 4.65
CA SER A 12 -3.85 0.53 4.73
C SER A 12 -3.36 1.23 6.01
N GLY A 13 -3.04 0.46 7.06
CA GLY A 13 -2.66 1.02 8.34
C GLY A 13 -3.72 2.01 8.84
N ASN A 14 -3.31 3.24 9.12
CA ASN A 14 -4.21 4.32 9.53
C ASN A 14 -5.01 4.97 8.39
N GLY A 15 -4.97 4.40 7.19
CA GLY A 15 -5.70 4.85 6.01
C GLY A 15 -5.04 6.00 5.23
N ALA A 16 -3.83 6.42 5.57
CA ALA A 16 -3.23 7.63 5.00
C ALA A 16 -3.19 7.64 3.46
N ILE A 17 -2.87 6.52 2.81
CA ILE A 17 -2.76 6.45 1.36
C ILE A 17 -4.15 6.37 0.71
N GLY A 18 -5.04 5.51 1.23
CA GLY A 18 -6.42 5.40 0.73
C GLY A 18 -7.21 6.71 0.87
N LEU A 19 -7.11 7.40 2.01
CA LEU A 19 -7.74 8.71 2.23
C LEU A 19 -7.09 9.80 1.36
N GLY A 20 -5.77 9.71 1.12
CA GLY A 20 -5.08 10.55 0.15
C GLY A 20 -5.62 10.38 -1.26
N ALA A 21 -5.94 9.13 -1.66
CA ALA A 21 -6.56 8.85 -2.96
C ALA A 21 -7.96 9.49 -3.09
N LEU A 22 -8.78 9.46 -2.02
CA LEU A 22 -10.07 10.16 -1.98
C LEU A 22 -9.89 11.66 -2.14
N SER A 23 -8.92 12.26 -1.45
CA SER A 23 -8.59 13.68 -1.59
C SER A 23 -8.16 14.08 -3.00
N LEU A 24 -7.67 13.13 -3.79
CA LEU A 24 -7.26 13.29 -5.18
C LEU A 24 -8.35 12.91 -6.20
N GLY A 25 -9.59 12.65 -5.75
CA GLY A 25 -10.73 12.44 -6.63
C GLY A 25 -11.11 10.97 -6.85
N ALA A 26 -10.60 10.02 -6.07
CA ALA A 26 -11.17 8.68 -6.02
C ALA A 26 -12.60 8.74 -5.45
N SER A 27 -13.49 7.87 -5.91
CA SER A 27 -14.88 7.83 -5.44
C SER A 27 -15.04 6.97 -4.18
N GLU A 28 -14.19 5.98 -4.01
CA GLU A 28 -14.23 5.03 -2.89
C GLU A 28 -12.83 4.51 -2.58
N ALA A 29 -12.51 4.34 -1.31
CA ALA A 29 -11.31 3.67 -0.85
C ALA A 29 -11.66 2.42 -0.04
N ILE A 30 -11.15 1.27 -0.47
CA ILE A 30 -11.27 -0.01 0.22
C ILE A 30 -10.00 -0.19 1.04
N LEU A 31 -10.11 -0.07 2.35
CA LEU A 31 -9.00 -0.18 3.28
C LEU A 31 -8.89 -1.61 3.80
N VAL A 32 -7.84 -2.32 3.39
CA VAL A 32 -7.56 -3.71 3.80
C VAL A 32 -6.41 -3.70 4.80
N GLU A 33 -6.67 -4.13 6.03
CA GLU A 33 -5.67 -4.13 7.10
C GLU A 33 -5.97 -5.25 8.11
N ALA A 34 -4.94 -5.86 8.68
CA ALA A 34 -5.08 -6.92 9.67
C ALA A 34 -5.25 -6.37 11.09
N ASP A 35 -4.62 -5.24 11.39
CA ASP A 35 -4.65 -4.61 12.72
C ASP A 35 -5.93 -3.81 12.93
N GLN A 36 -6.79 -4.30 13.82
CA GLN A 36 -8.04 -3.64 14.19
C GLN A 36 -7.81 -2.23 14.74
N MET A 37 -6.75 -2.02 15.53
CA MET A 37 -6.48 -0.69 16.09
C MET A 37 -6.12 0.32 15.00
N ALA A 38 -5.36 -0.11 14.00
CA ALA A 38 -5.05 0.73 12.84
C ALA A 38 -6.32 1.08 12.05
N LEU A 39 -7.23 0.12 11.87
CA LEU A 39 -8.52 0.36 11.20
C LEU A 39 -9.44 1.31 11.98
N GLU A 40 -9.43 1.28 13.30
CA GLU A 40 -10.16 2.23 14.13
C GLU A 40 -9.62 3.66 13.97
N ILE A 41 -8.29 3.80 13.84
CA ILE A 41 -7.66 5.09 13.54
C ILE A 41 -8.02 5.53 12.12
N ALA A 42 -7.98 4.63 11.13
CA ALA A 42 -8.35 4.94 9.75
C ALA A 42 -9.79 5.45 9.65
N ARG A 43 -10.72 4.83 10.40
CA ARG A 43 -12.13 5.28 10.45
C ARG A 43 -12.26 6.69 10.99
N ARG A 44 -11.58 6.99 12.11
CA ARG A 44 -11.56 8.35 12.68
C ARG A 44 -10.97 9.36 11.71
N ASN A 45 -9.86 9.02 11.07
CA ASN A 45 -9.24 9.89 10.07
C ASN A 45 -10.21 10.18 8.92
N ALA A 46 -10.95 9.15 8.44
CA ALA A 46 -11.95 9.32 7.39
C ALA A 46 -13.10 10.23 7.83
N GLU A 47 -13.60 10.09 9.07
CA GLU A 47 -14.62 10.97 9.65
C GLU A 47 -14.14 12.42 9.72
N GLU A 48 -12.93 12.66 10.25
CA GLU A 48 -12.33 13.99 10.35
C GLU A 48 -12.10 14.66 8.99
N MET A 49 -11.79 13.87 7.96
CA MET A 49 -11.60 14.33 6.58
C MET A 49 -12.91 14.45 5.77
N GLY A 50 -14.05 14.03 6.33
CA GLY A 50 -15.34 14.05 5.64
C GLY A 50 -15.53 12.92 4.63
N PHE A 51 -14.78 11.83 4.73
CA PHE A 51 -14.83 10.67 3.83
C PHE A 51 -15.45 9.42 4.45
N ALA A 52 -16.17 9.54 5.57
CA ALA A 52 -16.75 8.40 6.26
C ALA A 52 -17.62 7.49 5.37
N ASP A 53 -18.39 8.10 4.46
CA ASP A 53 -19.28 7.39 3.51
C ASP A 53 -18.56 6.90 2.25
N SER A 54 -17.28 7.26 2.08
CA SER A 54 -16.47 6.93 0.91
C SER A 54 -15.43 5.84 1.19
N ILE A 55 -15.43 5.27 2.38
CA ILE A 55 -14.52 4.17 2.74
C ILE A 55 -15.28 2.87 2.95
N GLN A 56 -14.66 1.77 2.52
CA GLN A 56 -15.00 0.42 2.93
C GLN A 56 -13.82 -0.15 3.72
N ILE A 57 -14.09 -0.77 4.85
CA ILE A 57 -13.06 -1.40 5.69
C ILE A 57 -13.18 -2.91 5.60
N ILE A 58 -12.08 -3.58 5.31
CA ILE A 58 -11.93 -5.03 5.32
C ILE A 58 -10.82 -5.39 6.31
N GLN A 59 -11.21 -5.95 7.45
CA GLN A 59 -10.22 -6.50 8.38
C GLN A 59 -9.79 -7.88 7.87
N ALA A 60 -8.57 -7.99 7.37
CA ALA A 60 -8.03 -9.23 6.83
C ALA A 60 -6.50 -9.24 6.85
N MET A 61 -5.94 -10.41 7.08
CA MET A 61 -4.51 -10.68 6.93
C MET A 61 -4.26 -11.27 5.53
N LEU A 62 -3.60 -10.50 4.68
CA LEU A 62 -3.25 -10.94 3.33
C LEU A 62 -2.41 -12.22 3.35
N GLY A 63 -2.74 -13.15 2.46
CA GLY A 63 -2.11 -14.47 2.38
C GLY A 63 -2.73 -15.52 3.33
N THR A 64 -3.63 -15.12 4.22
CA THR A 64 -4.33 -16.03 5.15
C THR A 64 -5.84 -15.94 4.95
N ASP A 65 -6.36 -14.72 4.95
CA ASP A 65 -7.79 -14.48 4.86
C ASP A 65 -8.21 -14.20 3.41
N PRO A 66 -9.42 -14.59 2.99
CA PRO A 66 -9.95 -14.23 1.70
C PRO A 66 -10.26 -12.74 1.66
N VAL A 67 -9.76 -12.06 0.63
CA VAL A 67 -10.02 -10.62 0.41
C VAL A 67 -10.62 -10.46 -0.98
N ASN A 68 -11.84 -9.91 -1.03
CA ASN A 68 -12.47 -9.58 -2.31
C ASN A 68 -12.33 -8.09 -2.60
N ILE A 69 -11.50 -7.78 -3.59
CA ILE A 69 -11.25 -6.43 -4.12
C ILE A 69 -11.55 -6.34 -5.62
N ASP A 70 -12.36 -7.25 -6.16
CA ASP A 70 -12.64 -7.35 -7.60
C ASP A 70 -13.27 -6.09 -8.18
N TYR A 71 -13.99 -5.35 -7.33
CA TYR A 71 -14.66 -4.10 -7.70
C TYR A 71 -13.77 -2.85 -7.61
N ALA A 72 -12.53 -2.97 -7.14
CA ALA A 72 -11.55 -1.88 -7.22
C ALA A 72 -11.06 -1.73 -8.67
N ASP A 73 -10.82 -0.49 -9.09
CA ASP A 73 -10.24 -0.17 -10.40
C ASP A 73 -8.72 -0.11 -10.33
N LEU A 74 -8.17 0.20 -9.16
CA LEU A 74 -6.77 0.44 -8.91
C LEU A 74 -6.37 -0.12 -7.54
N ILE A 75 -5.16 -0.67 -7.45
CA ILE A 75 -4.56 -1.05 -6.16
C ILE A 75 -3.43 -0.09 -5.81
N ILE A 76 -3.37 0.30 -4.56
CA ILE A 76 -2.23 0.99 -3.95
C ILE A 76 -1.74 0.18 -2.76
N SER A 77 -0.44 0.17 -2.51
CA SER A 77 0.11 -0.49 -1.33
C SER A 77 1.46 0.07 -0.92
N ASN A 78 1.67 0.15 0.38
CA ASN A 78 2.97 0.31 1.01
C ASN A 78 3.22 -0.92 1.89
N PRO A 79 3.60 -2.07 1.31
CA PRO A 79 3.79 -3.29 2.06
C PRO A 79 4.96 -3.17 3.05
N PRO A 80 5.07 -4.06 4.05
CA PRO A 80 6.22 -4.08 4.95
C PRO A 80 7.51 -4.38 4.18
N TRP A 81 8.58 -3.59 4.41
CA TRP A 81 9.82 -3.64 3.61
C TRP A 81 10.80 -4.75 4.00
N GLY A 82 10.36 -5.76 4.75
CA GLY A 82 11.15 -6.95 5.05
C GLY A 82 12.32 -6.76 6.02
N ARG A 83 12.48 -5.58 6.64
CA ARG A 83 13.57 -5.32 7.60
C ARG A 83 13.43 -6.13 8.89
N GLN A 84 12.19 -6.38 9.34
CA GLN A 84 11.89 -7.13 10.56
C GLN A 84 11.57 -8.59 10.28
N SER A 85 11.00 -8.89 9.12
CA SER A 85 10.65 -10.25 8.70
C SER A 85 10.91 -10.41 7.21
N PRO A 86 11.83 -11.33 6.82
CA PRO A 86 12.08 -11.62 5.40
C PRO A 86 10.79 -12.02 4.68
N LYS A 87 10.57 -11.49 3.47
CA LYS A 87 9.39 -11.77 2.64
C LYS A 87 8.04 -11.35 3.24
N ALA A 88 8.02 -10.40 4.19
CA ALA A 88 6.78 -9.90 4.77
C ALA A 88 5.87 -9.19 3.75
N ASP A 89 6.44 -8.69 2.67
CA ASP A 89 5.78 -8.09 1.51
C ASP A 89 5.13 -9.12 0.56
N ARG A 90 5.56 -10.38 0.62
CA ARG A 90 5.14 -11.40 -0.36
C ARG A 90 3.63 -11.58 -0.46
N PRO A 91 2.84 -11.65 0.63
CA PRO A 91 1.38 -11.76 0.54
C PRO A 91 0.72 -10.58 -0.20
N PHE A 92 1.30 -9.38 -0.11
CA PHE A 92 0.83 -8.19 -0.80
C PHE A 92 1.09 -8.29 -2.30
N LEU A 93 2.30 -8.68 -2.68
CA LEU A 93 2.69 -8.85 -4.08
C LEU A 93 1.87 -9.96 -4.74
N ASP A 94 1.62 -11.07 -4.04
CA ASP A 94 0.77 -12.17 -4.53
C ASP A 94 -0.70 -11.74 -4.70
N ALA A 95 -1.22 -10.91 -3.78
CA ALA A 95 -2.57 -10.36 -3.91
C ALA A 95 -2.68 -9.43 -5.13
N ILE A 96 -1.66 -8.60 -5.39
CA ILE A 96 -1.59 -7.75 -6.57
C ILE A 96 -1.57 -8.60 -7.84
N LEU A 97 -0.68 -9.60 -7.93
CA LEU A 97 -0.60 -10.51 -9.08
C LEU A 97 -1.94 -11.20 -9.36
N SER A 98 -2.59 -11.69 -8.31
CA SER A 98 -3.88 -12.38 -8.42
C SER A 98 -5.01 -11.48 -8.87
N SER A 99 -4.95 -10.19 -8.53
CA SER A 99 -6.00 -9.22 -8.83
C SER A 99 -6.13 -8.87 -10.32
N GLN A 100 -5.03 -9.00 -11.07
CA GLN A 100 -4.92 -8.57 -12.48
C GLN A 100 -5.34 -7.11 -12.68
N LYS A 101 -4.98 -6.22 -11.72
CA LYS A 101 -5.32 -4.79 -11.77
C LYS A 101 -4.06 -3.94 -11.82
N ILE A 102 -4.17 -2.78 -12.46
CA ILE A 102 -3.13 -1.75 -12.37
C ILE A 102 -2.88 -1.46 -10.90
N SER A 103 -1.61 -1.46 -10.51
CA SER A 103 -1.24 -1.25 -9.12
C SER A 103 -0.11 -0.25 -9.00
N HIS A 104 -0.12 0.51 -7.90
CA HIS A 104 1.00 1.36 -7.51
C HIS A 104 1.51 0.91 -6.16
N ILE A 105 2.80 0.66 -6.07
CA ILE A 105 3.43 0.27 -4.81
C ILE A 105 4.57 1.23 -4.44
N MET A 106 4.70 1.45 -3.14
CA MET A 106 5.87 2.07 -2.54
C MET A 106 6.67 1.01 -1.78
N HIS A 107 7.96 0.93 -2.02
CA HIS A 107 8.83 -0.01 -1.32
C HIS A 107 10.23 0.57 -1.14
N SER A 108 11.12 -0.12 -0.41
CA SER A 108 12.53 0.27 -0.34
C SER A 108 13.13 0.42 -1.74
N ALA A 109 13.86 1.50 -1.98
CA ALA A 109 14.57 1.70 -3.25
C ALA A 109 15.63 0.60 -3.55
N GLU A 110 16.02 -0.17 -2.53
CA GLU A 110 16.95 -1.31 -2.63
C GLU A 110 16.24 -2.64 -2.96
N ALA A 111 14.89 -2.64 -3.09
CA ALA A 111 14.14 -3.85 -3.40
C ALA A 111 14.41 -4.30 -4.84
N SER A 112 15.16 -5.39 -4.98
CA SER A 112 15.55 -5.96 -6.29
C SER A 112 14.64 -7.10 -6.76
N HIS A 113 13.64 -7.49 -5.96
CA HIS A 113 12.77 -8.63 -6.23
C HIS A 113 11.45 -8.26 -6.91
N ILE A 114 11.06 -6.98 -6.87
CA ILE A 114 9.77 -6.52 -7.41
C ILE A 114 9.73 -6.66 -8.93
N GLU A 115 10.68 -6.05 -9.63
CA GLU A 115 10.72 -6.06 -11.10
C GLU A 115 10.77 -7.49 -11.64
N PRO A 116 11.72 -8.37 -11.23
CA PRO A 116 11.78 -9.74 -11.75
C PRO A 116 10.53 -10.57 -11.44
N LEU A 117 9.87 -10.32 -10.29
CA LEU A 117 8.65 -11.04 -9.92
C LEU A 117 7.51 -10.74 -10.90
N PHE A 118 7.25 -9.47 -11.17
CA PHE A 118 6.12 -9.07 -12.02
C PHE A 118 6.43 -9.28 -13.51
N GLU A 119 7.64 -8.98 -13.95
CA GLU A 119 8.08 -9.24 -15.34
C GLU A 119 8.05 -10.73 -15.68
N GLY A 120 8.38 -11.60 -14.70
CA GLY A 120 8.30 -13.05 -14.86
C GLY A 120 6.89 -13.57 -15.10
N GLU A 121 5.88 -12.85 -14.64
CA GLU A 121 4.45 -13.11 -14.86
C GLU A 121 3.84 -12.31 -16.05
N GLY A 122 4.69 -11.68 -16.85
CA GLY A 122 4.29 -10.95 -18.06
C GLY A 122 3.76 -9.53 -17.82
N TRP A 123 3.91 -9.00 -16.59
CA TRP A 123 3.49 -7.64 -16.27
C TRP A 123 4.48 -6.60 -16.80
N SER A 124 3.98 -5.42 -17.16
CA SER A 124 4.81 -4.24 -17.40
C SER A 124 5.10 -3.54 -16.09
N VAL A 125 6.38 -3.28 -15.82
CA VAL A 125 6.85 -2.66 -14.58
C VAL A 125 7.54 -1.34 -14.90
N GLU A 126 7.06 -0.26 -14.29
CA GLU A 126 7.62 1.08 -14.41
C GLU A 126 8.03 1.61 -13.03
N ARG A 127 9.32 1.81 -12.80
CA ARG A 127 9.82 2.54 -11.63
C ARG A 127 9.84 4.02 -11.97
N TYR A 128 8.87 4.78 -11.46
CA TYR A 128 8.64 6.15 -11.89
C TYR A 128 9.11 7.22 -10.91
N GLY A 129 9.61 6.86 -9.74
CA GLY A 129 10.09 7.85 -8.78
C GLY A 129 10.80 7.26 -7.58
N GLU A 130 11.53 8.14 -6.88
CA GLU A 130 12.17 7.86 -5.59
C GLU A 130 11.99 9.06 -4.66
N ALA A 131 11.96 8.79 -3.35
CA ALA A 131 11.92 9.84 -2.32
C ALA A 131 12.73 9.42 -1.09
N ASP A 132 13.40 10.39 -0.48
CA ASP A 132 14.05 10.19 0.81
C ASP A 132 13.05 10.46 1.94
N PHE A 133 12.87 9.49 2.82
CA PHE A 133 12.06 9.62 4.02
C PHE A 133 12.96 9.76 5.26
N ALA A 134 12.71 10.80 6.06
CA ALA A 134 13.28 10.90 7.39
C ALA A 134 12.50 9.94 8.31
N LEU A 135 13.15 8.90 8.82
CA LEU A 135 12.55 8.08 9.86
C LEU A 135 12.46 8.91 11.15
N PRO A 136 11.30 9.00 11.81
CA PRO A 136 11.22 9.54 13.16
C PRO A 136 12.18 8.78 14.08
N ALA A 137 12.82 9.47 15.00
CA ALA A 137 13.69 8.85 15.99
C ALA A 137 12.79 8.15 17.05
N GLU A 138 12.33 6.95 16.78
CA GLU A 138 11.46 6.18 17.68
C GLU A 138 12.16 5.51 18.86
N TYR A 139 13.49 5.60 18.97
CA TYR A 139 14.23 4.98 20.10
C TYR A 139 15.27 5.90 20.68
N SER A 140 15.00 6.38 21.90
CA SER A 140 15.83 7.30 22.70
C SER A 140 17.16 6.70 23.18
N HIS A 141 17.58 5.52 22.74
CA HIS A 141 18.78 4.84 23.21
C HIS A 141 19.86 4.55 22.16
N HIS A 142 19.67 4.93 20.90
CA HIS A 142 20.72 4.85 19.89
C HIS A 142 21.08 6.23 19.33
N SER A 143 22.01 6.88 19.99
CA SER A 143 22.60 8.19 19.60
C SER A 143 23.51 8.11 18.36
N ARG A 144 23.22 7.27 17.36
CA ARG A 144 23.97 7.22 16.10
C ARG A 144 23.06 6.90 14.92
N MET A 145 23.01 7.87 14.01
CA MET A 145 22.44 7.88 12.66
C MET A 145 20.93 8.12 12.57
N ARG A 146 20.57 9.34 12.18
CA ARG A 146 19.36 9.64 11.43
C ARG A 146 19.44 8.83 10.14
N GLY A 147 18.87 7.65 10.11
CA GLY A 147 18.80 6.82 8.93
C GLY A 147 17.86 7.48 7.92
N LYS A 148 18.38 7.98 6.82
CA LYS A 148 17.53 8.26 5.67
C LYS A 148 17.14 6.92 5.07
N THR A 149 15.84 6.70 4.92
CA THR A 149 15.30 5.57 4.16
C THR A 149 14.85 6.10 2.82
N ARG A 150 15.36 5.51 1.74
CA ARG A 150 14.91 5.81 0.38
C ARG A 150 13.83 4.85 -0.04
N ALA A 151 12.69 5.39 -0.43
CA ALA A 151 11.63 4.63 -1.08
C ALA A 151 11.67 4.84 -2.59
N ALA A 152 11.20 3.84 -3.32
CA ALA A 152 10.90 3.96 -4.73
C ALA A 152 9.43 3.59 -4.98
N PHE A 153 8.93 4.05 -6.12
CA PHE A 153 7.55 3.89 -6.52
C PHE A 153 7.48 3.17 -7.85
N TRP A 154 6.66 2.13 -7.91
CA TRP A 154 6.43 1.34 -9.12
C TRP A 154 4.97 1.39 -9.53
N ARG A 155 4.77 1.47 -10.83
CA ARG A 155 3.50 1.16 -11.48
C ARG A 155 3.61 -0.24 -12.07
N LEU A 156 2.65 -1.07 -11.75
CA LEU A 156 2.54 -2.46 -12.18
C LEU A 156 1.29 -2.56 -13.05
N THR A 157 1.46 -2.98 -14.29
CA THR A 157 0.37 -3.11 -15.27
C THR A 157 0.27 -4.57 -15.70
N PRO A 158 -0.88 -5.24 -15.53
CA PRO A 158 -1.08 -6.63 -15.95
C PRO A 158 -0.95 -6.79 -17.47
N PRO A 159 -0.70 -8.02 -17.96
CA PRO A 159 -0.58 -8.34 -19.37
C PRO A 159 -1.86 -8.12 -20.17
#